data_c67725b54827bd3a1fe398078194e6ca
#
_entry.id   c67725b54827bd3a1fe398078194e6ca
#
_cell.length_a   1.000
_cell.length_b   1.000
_cell.length_c   1.000
_cell.angle_alpha   90.00
_cell.angle_beta   90.00
_cell.angle_gamma   90.00
#
_symmetry.space_group_name_H-M   'P 1'
#
loop_
_entity.id
_entity.type
_entity.pdbx_description
1 polymer ?
#
loop_
_entity_poly.entity_id
_entity_poly.type
_entity_poly.pdbx_seq_one_letter_code
_entity_poly.pdbx_strand_id
1 'polypeptide(L)'
;MFYDVNEIIEDATIPGLTVTADPTSLRPALAAGETCLWIGAPEAIDFDGYGQGTCTWATVIVHPNYRDHMAALPEMLALAETLEPRLSITRIRPDTIELAGTVYPALELSFETTFRK
;
A
#
# COMPACT_ATOMS: atom_id res chain seq x y z
N MET A 1 15.78 15.41 5.18
CA MET A 1 15.22 14.26 5.90
C MET A 1 14.17 13.58 5.05
N PHE A 2 14.14 12.27 5.06
CA PHE A 2 13.17 11.52 4.28
C PHE A 2 11.78 11.56 4.93
N TYR A 3 10.76 11.31 4.10
CA TYR A 3 9.39 11.24 4.56
C TYR A 3 9.24 10.12 5.59
N ASP A 4 8.56 10.41 6.69
CA ASP A 4 8.36 9.44 7.76
C ASP A 4 7.26 8.43 7.37
N VAL A 5 7.61 7.15 7.37
CA VAL A 5 6.65 6.09 7.05
C VAL A 5 5.46 6.08 8.01
N ASN A 6 5.63 6.55 9.24
CA ASN A 6 4.53 6.65 10.20
C ASN A 6 3.47 7.66 9.76
N GLU A 7 3.85 8.73 9.08
CA GLU A 7 2.89 9.69 8.52
C GLU A 7 2.05 9.04 7.42
N ILE A 8 2.67 8.19 6.59
CA ILE A 8 1.94 7.43 5.57
C ILE A 8 0.95 6.48 6.23
N ILE A 9 1.37 5.79 7.29
CA ILE A 9 0.52 4.87 8.04
C ILE A 9 -0.70 5.62 8.61
N GLU A 10 -0.49 6.79 9.22
CA GLU A 10 -1.57 7.61 9.75
C GLU A 10 -2.54 8.04 8.65
N ASP A 11 -2.02 8.51 7.52
CA ASP A 11 -2.84 8.95 6.39
C ASP A 11 -3.62 7.79 5.77
N ALA A 12 -3.08 6.58 5.83
CA ALA A 12 -3.71 5.37 5.28
C ALA A 12 -4.64 4.68 6.26
N THR A 13 -4.73 5.15 7.51
CA THR A 13 -5.60 4.52 8.52
C THR A 13 -7.06 4.87 8.24
N ILE A 14 -7.80 3.89 7.73
CA ILE A 14 -9.23 3.99 7.41
C ILE A 14 -9.95 2.73 7.90
N PRO A 15 -11.28 2.78 8.11
CA PRO A 15 -12.04 1.59 8.49
C PRO A 15 -11.92 0.47 7.44
N GLY A 16 -11.78 -0.76 7.91
CA GLY A 16 -11.72 -1.95 7.06
C GLY A 16 -10.36 -2.24 6.47
N LEU A 17 -9.32 -1.50 6.86
CA LEU A 17 -7.97 -1.68 6.34
C LEU A 17 -6.96 -1.78 7.47
N THR A 18 -6.17 -2.85 7.46
CA THR A 18 -5.04 -3.05 8.40
C THR A 18 -3.76 -2.59 7.72
N VAL A 19 -3.14 -1.53 8.23
CA VAL A 19 -1.94 -0.94 7.62
C VAL A 19 -0.70 -1.43 8.35
N THR A 20 0.30 -1.90 7.60
CA THR A 20 1.56 -2.37 8.16
C THR A 20 2.75 -2.07 7.25
N ALA A 21 3.89 -1.75 7.85
CA ALA A 21 5.18 -1.69 7.17
C ALA A 21 6.00 -2.97 7.39
N ASP A 22 5.51 -3.88 8.22
CA ASP A 22 6.18 -5.14 8.53
C ASP A 22 5.60 -6.29 7.70
N PRO A 23 6.37 -6.87 6.75
CA PRO A 23 5.84 -7.95 5.92
C PRO A 23 5.48 -9.21 6.71
N THR A 24 6.07 -9.42 7.89
CA THR A 24 5.75 -10.59 8.71
C THR A 24 4.35 -10.52 9.34
N SER A 25 3.74 -9.33 9.39
CA SER A 25 2.39 -9.13 9.91
C SER A 25 1.29 -9.46 8.90
N LEU A 26 1.63 -9.61 7.61
CA LEU A 26 0.64 -9.84 6.56
C LEU A 26 -0.07 -11.18 6.67
N ARG A 27 0.67 -12.28 6.84
CA ARG A 27 0.06 -13.62 6.89
C ARG A 27 -0.94 -13.77 8.03
N PRO A 28 -0.60 -13.41 9.28
CA PRO A 28 -1.57 -13.51 10.38
C PRO A 28 -2.83 -12.67 10.15
N ALA A 29 -2.69 -11.46 9.62
CA ALA A 29 -3.83 -10.59 9.34
C ALA A 29 -4.73 -11.17 8.24
N LEU A 30 -4.14 -11.66 7.15
CA LEU A 30 -4.90 -12.30 6.06
C LEU A 30 -5.59 -13.58 6.54
N ALA A 31 -4.93 -14.37 7.38
CA ALA A 31 -5.51 -15.56 7.97
C ALA A 31 -6.71 -15.23 8.89
N ALA A 32 -6.69 -14.05 9.50
CA ALA A 32 -7.80 -13.54 10.32
C ALA A 32 -8.91 -12.92 9.47
N GLY A 33 -8.80 -12.91 8.15
CA GLY A 33 -9.80 -12.34 7.25
C GLY A 33 -9.70 -10.83 7.07
N GLU A 34 -8.56 -10.23 7.44
CA GLU A 34 -8.37 -8.78 7.33
C GLU A 34 -7.75 -8.40 5.98
N THR A 35 -8.26 -7.32 5.38
CA THR A 35 -7.64 -6.70 4.21
C THR A 35 -6.52 -5.79 4.67
N CYS A 36 -5.33 -5.93 4.07
CA CYS A 36 -4.12 -5.26 4.52
C CYS A 36 -3.61 -4.27 3.49
N LEU A 37 -2.99 -3.18 3.95
CA LEU A 37 -2.15 -2.32 3.13
C LEU A 37 -0.71 -2.49 3.62
N TRP A 38 0.16 -2.99 2.74
CA TRP A 38 1.58 -3.12 3.03
C TRP A 38 2.35 -1.95 2.42
N ILE A 39 3.11 -1.27 3.27
CA ILE A 39 3.97 -0.15 2.88
C ILE A 39 5.41 -0.65 2.96
N GLY A 40 6.04 -0.82 1.81
CA GLY A 40 7.45 -1.20 1.72
C GLY A 40 8.38 0.00 1.62
N ALA A 41 9.64 -0.25 1.32
CA ALA A 41 10.60 0.81 1.05
C ALA A 41 10.22 1.57 -0.23
N PRO A 42 10.59 2.84 -0.37
CA PRO A 42 10.35 3.58 -1.61
C PRO A 42 10.98 2.87 -2.80
N GLU A 43 10.28 2.86 -3.94
CA GLU A 43 10.82 2.34 -5.20
C GLU A 43 11.97 3.19 -5.71
N ALA A 44 11.87 4.51 -5.54
CA ALA A 44 12.86 5.45 -6.02
C ALA A 44 12.93 6.65 -5.09
N ILE A 45 14.12 7.22 -4.98
CA ILE A 45 14.37 8.46 -4.27
C ILE A 45 15.15 9.36 -5.21
N ASP A 46 14.55 10.47 -5.61
CA ASP A 46 15.14 11.41 -6.55
C ASP A 46 15.47 12.72 -5.84
N PHE A 47 16.66 13.24 -6.10
CA PHE A 47 17.13 14.51 -5.55
C PHE A 47 17.09 15.58 -6.63
N ASP A 48 16.60 16.77 -6.28
CA ASP A 48 16.49 17.89 -7.23
C ASP A 48 17.74 18.79 -7.25
N GLY A 49 18.72 18.52 -6.40
CA GLY A 49 19.94 19.29 -6.32
C GLY A 49 19.86 20.53 -5.43
N TYR A 50 18.69 20.81 -4.83
CA TYR A 50 18.46 21.98 -3.99
C TYR A 50 18.11 21.64 -2.55
N GLY A 51 18.55 20.49 -2.07
CA GLY A 51 18.22 20.05 -0.72
C GLY A 51 16.82 19.48 -0.57
N GLN A 52 16.14 19.24 -1.67
CA GLN A 52 14.80 18.64 -1.72
C GLN A 52 14.83 17.38 -2.56
N GLY A 53 13.79 16.60 -2.48
CA GLY A 53 13.66 15.41 -3.30
C GLY A 53 12.26 14.84 -3.26
N THR A 54 12.12 13.73 -4.00
CA THR A 54 10.85 13.01 -4.14
C THR A 54 11.08 11.53 -3.88
N CYS A 55 10.24 10.95 -3.02
CA CYS A 55 10.15 9.51 -2.83
C CYS A 55 8.97 8.98 -3.62
N THR A 56 9.19 7.97 -4.43
CA THR A 56 8.12 7.25 -5.14
C THR A 56 7.82 5.97 -4.39
N TRP A 57 6.57 5.82 -3.98
CA TRP A 57 6.11 4.67 -3.20
C TRP A 57 5.22 3.76 -4.03
N ALA A 58 5.40 2.45 -3.85
CA ALA A 58 4.48 1.44 -4.35
C ALA A 58 3.97 0.66 -3.14
N THR A 59 2.77 0.99 -2.70
CA THR A 59 2.11 0.28 -1.61
C THR A 59 1.12 -0.72 -2.19
N VAL A 60 0.77 -1.74 -1.42
CA VAL A 60 -0.05 -2.83 -1.94
C VAL A 60 -1.18 -3.15 -0.99
N ILE A 61 -2.42 -3.07 -1.49
CA ILE A 61 -3.58 -3.63 -0.79
C ILE A 61 -3.59 -5.14 -1.10
N VAL A 62 -3.67 -5.96 -0.06
CA VAL A 62 -3.76 -7.43 -0.18
C VAL A 62 -5.07 -7.87 0.46
N HIS A 63 -5.89 -8.57 -0.32
CA HIS A 63 -7.20 -9.03 0.12
C HIS A 63 -7.14 -10.50 0.55
N PRO A 64 -7.81 -10.90 1.64
CA PRO A 64 -7.75 -12.27 2.12
C PRO A 64 -8.47 -13.30 1.25
N ASN A 65 -9.32 -12.88 0.32
CA ASN A 65 -10.10 -13.80 -0.52
C ASN A 65 -9.26 -14.34 -1.68
N TYR A 66 -8.38 -15.29 -1.38
CA TYR A 66 -7.53 -15.94 -2.38
C TYR A 66 -8.30 -16.88 -3.32
N ARG A 67 -9.55 -17.20 -2.98
CA ARG A 67 -10.38 -18.13 -3.76
C ARG A 67 -11.15 -17.46 -4.90
N ASP A 68 -11.40 -16.17 -4.77
CA ASP A 68 -12.15 -15.42 -5.79
C ASP A 68 -11.57 -14.01 -5.92
N HIS A 69 -10.58 -13.87 -6.80
CA HIS A 69 -9.88 -12.61 -7.03
C HIS A 69 -10.80 -11.55 -7.65
N MET A 70 -11.77 -11.99 -8.48
CA MET A 70 -12.68 -11.05 -9.12
C MET A 70 -13.68 -10.46 -8.13
N ALA A 71 -14.08 -11.22 -7.12
CA ALA A 71 -14.95 -10.71 -6.05
C ALA A 71 -14.19 -9.75 -5.13
N ALA A 72 -12.87 -9.93 -4.96
CA ALA A 72 -12.04 -9.08 -4.12
C ALA A 72 -11.77 -7.71 -4.76
N LEU A 73 -11.73 -7.63 -6.08
CA LEU A 73 -11.33 -6.41 -6.79
C LEU A 73 -12.21 -5.20 -6.48
N PRO A 74 -13.55 -5.26 -6.51
CA PRO A 74 -14.40 -4.12 -6.17
C PRO A 74 -14.17 -3.61 -4.74
N GLU A 75 -13.92 -4.50 -3.79
CA GLU A 75 -13.64 -4.12 -2.40
C GLU A 75 -12.32 -3.37 -2.28
N MET A 76 -11.28 -3.85 -2.98
CA MET A 76 -9.98 -3.18 -2.99
C MET A 76 -10.05 -1.81 -3.68
N LEU A 77 -10.81 -1.72 -4.79
CA LEU A 77 -10.99 -0.44 -5.50
C LEU A 77 -11.73 0.58 -4.62
N ALA A 78 -12.71 0.16 -3.85
CA ALA A 78 -13.41 1.05 -2.92
C ALA A 78 -12.47 1.60 -1.85
N LEU A 79 -11.58 0.76 -1.32
CA LEU A 79 -10.55 1.20 -0.36
C LEU A 79 -9.58 2.18 -1.02
N ALA A 80 -9.16 1.91 -2.24
CA ALA A 80 -8.26 2.79 -2.99
C ALA A 80 -8.90 4.17 -3.24
N GLU A 81 -10.18 4.22 -3.56
CA GLU A 81 -10.91 5.47 -3.74
C GLU A 81 -10.92 6.30 -2.44
N THR A 82 -11.06 5.65 -1.30
CA THR A 82 -11.01 6.31 0.01
C THR A 82 -9.61 6.82 0.32
N LEU A 83 -8.58 6.07 -0.07
CA LEU A 83 -7.18 6.43 0.17
C LEU A 83 -6.65 7.51 -0.78
N GLU A 84 -7.21 7.61 -1.99
CA GLU A 84 -6.70 8.51 -3.02
C GLU A 84 -6.51 9.95 -2.53
N PRO A 85 -7.50 10.62 -1.91
CA PRO A 85 -7.30 11.99 -1.46
C PRO A 85 -6.32 12.12 -0.28
N ARG A 86 -6.12 11.05 0.48
CA ARG A 86 -5.22 11.05 1.64
C ARG A 86 -3.75 10.87 1.25
N LEU A 87 -3.50 10.06 0.22
CA LEU A 87 -2.15 9.71 -0.22
C LEU A 87 -1.76 10.34 -1.56
N SER A 88 -2.70 11.01 -2.24
CA SER A 88 -2.51 11.56 -3.57
C SER A 88 -2.05 10.47 -4.56
N ILE A 89 -2.80 9.39 -4.62
CA ILE A 89 -2.49 8.24 -5.45
C ILE A 89 -2.50 8.64 -6.92
N THR A 90 -1.42 8.33 -7.65
CA THR A 90 -1.26 8.67 -9.06
C THR A 90 -1.56 7.51 -9.98
N ARG A 91 -1.49 6.27 -9.47
CA ARG A 91 -1.69 5.07 -10.28
C ARG A 91 -2.18 3.92 -9.43
N ILE A 92 -3.12 3.15 -9.98
CA ILE A 92 -3.65 1.93 -9.38
C ILE A 92 -3.47 0.81 -10.40
N ARG A 93 -2.91 -0.33 -9.96
CA ARG A 93 -2.67 -1.47 -10.84
C ARG A 93 -3.05 -2.77 -10.12
N PRO A 94 -4.00 -3.55 -10.67
CA PRO A 94 -4.28 -4.89 -10.14
C PRO A 94 -3.06 -5.79 -10.25
N ASP A 95 -2.82 -6.61 -9.23
CA ASP A 95 -1.67 -7.49 -9.14
C ASP A 95 -2.04 -8.71 -8.28
N THR A 96 -1.07 -9.55 -8.03
CA THR A 96 -1.18 -10.67 -7.09
C THR A 96 0.06 -10.72 -6.22
N ILE A 97 -0.09 -11.29 -5.02
CA ILE A 97 1.02 -11.55 -4.10
C ILE A 97 0.97 -13.00 -3.66
N GLU A 98 2.10 -13.68 -3.77
CA GLU A 98 2.25 -15.04 -3.26
C GLU A 98 2.89 -15.01 -1.87
N LEU A 99 2.21 -15.61 -0.89
CA LEU A 99 2.71 -15.77 0.46
C LEU A 99 2.55 -17.22 0.88
N ALA A 100 3.67 -17.89 1.13
CA ALA A 100 3.72 -19.28 1.57
C ALA A 100 2.88 -20.24 0.69
N GLY A 101 2.98 -20.06 -0.62
CA GLY A 101 2.30 -20.90 -1.60
C GLY A 101 0.86 -20.52 -1.91
N THR A 102 0.30 -19.51 -1.24
CA THR A 102 -1.03 -18.99 -1.53
C THR A 102 -0.93 -17.70 -2.29
N VAL A 103 -1.67 -17.57 -3.40
CA VAL A 103 -1.70 -16.37 -4.25
C VAL A 103 -2.91 -15.54 -3.87
N TYR A 104 -2.66 -14.36 -3.32
CA TYR A 104 -3.71 -13.42 -2.90
C TYR A 104 -3.94 -12.36 -3.96
N PRO A 105 -5.21 -11.90 -4.14
CA PRO A 105 -5.46 -10.74 -4.98
C PRO A 105 -4.90 -9.48 -4.34
N ALA A 106 -4.32 -8.62 -5.15
CA ALA A 106 -3.66 -7.41 -4.68
C ALA A 106 -3.97 -6.23 -5.59
N LEU A 107 -3.78 -5.03 -5.05
CA LEU A 107 -3.93 -3.79 -5.80
C LEU A 107 -2.74 -2.89 -5.44
N GLU A 108 -1.89 -2.61 -6.41
CA GLU A 108 -0.75 -1.72 -6.23
C GLU A 108 -1.18 -0.27 -6.35
N LEU A 109 -0.80 0.54 -5.36
CA LEU A 109 -1.08 1.97 -5.31
C LEU A 109 0.23 2.72 -5.37
N SER A 110 0.41 3.58 -6.37
CA SER A 110 1.61 4.39 -6.52
C SER A 110 1.31 5.84 -6.15
N PHE A 111 2.21 6.44 -5.39
CA PHE A 111 2.14 7.85 -5.02
C PHE A 111 3.53 8.40 -4.72
N GLU A 112 3.64 9.71 -4.67
CA GLU A 112 4.91 10.39 -4.40
C GLU A 112 4.79 11.25 -3.16
N THR A 113 5.88 11.35 -2.41
CA THR A 113 6.03 12.28 -1.29
C THR A 113 7.28 13.12 -1.50
N THR A 114 7.24 14.36 -1.08
CA THR A 114 8.40 15.25 -1.14
C THR A 114 9.08 15.34 0.23
N PHE A 115 10.37 15.60 0.22
CA PHE A 115 11.13 15.78 1.45
C PHE A 115 12.16 16.89 1.28
N ARG A 116 12.63 17.40 2.41
CA ARG A 116 13.76 18.34 2.49
C ARG A 116 14.84 17.73 3.34
N LYS A 117 16.06 17.98 2.92
CA LYS A 117 17.22 17.62 3.74
C LYS A 117 17.31 18.52 4.96
#